data_7003be82e1e588a2e51f99301eaba8e6
#
_entry.id   7003be82e1e588a2e51f99301eaba8e6
#
_cell.length_a   1.000
_cell.length_b   1.000
_cell.length_c   1.000
_cell.angle_alpha   90.00
_cell.angle_beta   90.00
_cell.angle_gamma   90.00
#
_symmetry.space_group_name_H-M   'P 1'
#
loop_
_entity.id
_entity.type
_entity.pdbx_description
1 polymer ?
#
loop_
_entity_poly.entity_id
_entity_poly.type
_entity_poly.pdbx_seq_one_letter_code
_entity_poly.pdbx_strand_id
1 'polypeptide(L)'
;MPKPKVLILGHSFVRRFVAFIAQGVDKRVKNNLDLVESAQIAFQGVGGRTVDKINVFDLQRVRKVQPDIVILEIGSNDLCPQDAKPEIVGSRIETLVQHLHAHFNARFIVVC
;
A
#
# COMPACT_ATOMS: atom_id res chain seq x y z
N MET A 1 -17.24 -6.81 17.33
CA MET A 1 -15.83 -6.62 16.96
C MET A 1 -15.76 -5.59 15.84
N PRO A 2 -14.88 -4.59 15.96
CA PRO A 2 -14.67 -3.67 14.87
C PRO A 2 -14.04 -4.40 13.68
N LYS A 3 -14.41 -3.98 12.48
CA LYS A 3 -13.84 -4.53 11.27
C LYS A 3 -12.36 -4.13 11.16
N PRO A 4 -11.48 -5.00 10.68
CA PRO A 4 -10.10 -4.61 10.44
C PRO A 4 -10.02 -3.51 9.36
N LYS A 5 -9.08 -2.62 9.55
CA LYS A 5 -8.77 -1.57 8.59
C LYS A 5 -7.63 -2.02 7.71
N VAL A 6 -7.83 -1.97 6.40
CA VAL A 6 -6.85 -2.36 5.39
C VAL A 6 -6.45 -1.13 4.59
N LEU A 7 -5.16 -0.88 4.48
CA LEU A 7 -4.62 0.15 3.60
C LEU A 7 -3.83 -0.51 2.48
N ILE A 8 -4.25 -0.26 1.24
CA ILE A 8 -3.51 -0.69 0.05
C ILE A 8 -2.68 0.50 -0.41
N LEU A 9 -1.38 0.35 -0.35
CA LEU A 9 -0.41 1.43 -0.49
C LEU A 9 0.60 1.06 -1.57
N GLY A 10 0.87 1.98 -2.49
CA GLY A 10 1.86 1.70 -3.51
C GLY A 10 1.95 2.72 -4.63
N HIS A 11 2.45 2.26 -5.77
CA HIS A 11 2.74 3.09 -6.94
C HIS A 11 1.54 3.21 -7.89
N SER A 12 1.82 3.48 -9.17
CA SER A 12 0.79 3.76 -10.18
C SER A 12 -0.22 2.62 -10.38
N PHE A 13 0.15 1.38 -10.09
CA PHE A 13 -0.78 0.25 -10.19
C PHE A 13 -1.97 0.46 -9.25
N VAL A 14 -1.71 0.82 -7.99
CA VAL A 14 -2.76 1.10 -7.01
C VAL A 14 -3.62 2.27 -7.47
N ARG A 15 -3.00 3.34 -7.96
CA ARG A 15 -3.73 4.51 -8.48
C ARG A 15 -4.65 4.12 -9.64
N ARG A 16 -4.17 3.32 -10.58
CA ARG A 16 -4.98 2.87 -11.72
C ARG A 16 -6.10 1.94 -11.30
N PHE A 17 -5.84 1.09 -10.31
CA PHE A 17 -6.86 0.20 -9.77
C PHE A 17 -8.00 0.99 -9.14
N VAL A 18 -7.68 2.01 -8.34
CA VAL A 18 -8.69 2.91 -7.75
C VAL A 18 -9.50 3.61 -8.85
N ALA A 19 -8.85 4.12 -9.88
CA ALA A 19 -9.52 4.78 -10.99
C ALA A 19 -10.45 3.81 -11.74
N PHE A 20 -10.02 2.57 -11.94
CA PHE A 20 -10.84 1.54 -12.57
C PHE A 20 -12.11 1.25 -11.75
N ILE A 21 -11.97 1.08 -10.44
CA ILE A 21 -13.11 0.85 -9.55
C ILE A 21 -14.08 2.04 -9.61
N ALA A 22 -13.55 3.27 -9.58
CA ALA A 22 -14.36 4.49 -9.58
C ALA A 22 -15.17 4.68 -10.87
N GLN A 23 -14.68 4.14 -12.00
CA GLN A 23 -15.41 4.19 -13.27
C GLN A 23 -16.67 3.32 -13.27
N GLY A 24 -16.78 2.35 -12.37
CA GLY A 24 -17.94 1.47 -12.29
C GLY A 24 -18.11 0.57 -13.50
N VAL A 25 -17.05 0.32 -14.28
CA VAL A 25 -17.11 -0.48 -15.50
C VAL A 25 -17.48 -1.93 -15.19
N ASP A 26 -16.93 -2.48 -14.13
CA ASP A 26 -17.27 -3.82 -13.66
C ASP A 26 -18.04 -3.71 -12.34
N LYS A 27 -19.33 -4.00 -12.38
CA LYS A 27 -20.21 -3.90 -11.20
C LYS A 27 -19.87 -4.90 -10.11
N ARG A 28 -19.09 -5.94 -10.42
CA ARG A 28 -18.63 -6.92 -9.43
C ARG A 28 -17.52 -6.36 -8.56
N VAL A 29 -16.84 -5.31 -9.02
CA VAL A 29 -15.72 -4.69 -8.30
C VAL A 29 -16.21 -3.36 -7.74
N LYS A 30 -16.29 -3.26 -6.41
CA LYS A 30 -16.74 -2.07 -5.69
C LYS A 30 -15.57 -1.43 -4.95
N ASN A 31 -15.77 -0.20 -4.46
CA ASN A 31 -14.74 0.57 -3.76
C ASN A 31 -14.11 -0.18 -2.58
N ASN A 32 -14.85 -1.04 -1.94
CA ASN A 32 -14.37 -1.85 -0.82
C ASN A 32 -14.14 -3.31 -1.22
N LEU A 33 -14.01 -3.59 -2.52
CA LEU A 33 -13.82 -4.93 -3.06
C LEU A 33 -14.91 -5.91 -2.61
N ASP A 34 -16.11 -5.41 -2.38
CA ASP A 34 -17.26 -6.17 -1.87
C ASP A 34 -16.99 -6.81 -0.49
N LEU A 35 -16.14 -6.19 0.31
CA LEU A 35 -15.77 -6.67 1.64
C LEU A 35 -16.40 -5.84 2.76
N VAL A 36 -17.51 -5.16 2.47
CA VAL A 36 -18.14 -4.21 3.41
C VAL A 36 -18.46 -4.84 4.77
N GLU A 37 -18.79 -6.11 4.78
CA GLU A 37 -19.07 -6.83 6.03
C GLU A 37 -17.80 -7.31 6.74
N SER A 38 -16.66 -7.36 6.05
CA SER A 38 -15.43 -8.01 6.53
C SER A 38 -14.33 -7.02 6.86
N ALA A 39 -14.24 -5.88 6.17
CA ALA A 39 -13.11 -4.96 6.31
C ALA A 39 -13.47 -3.55 5.86
N GLN A 40 -12.73 -2.58 6.41
CA GLN A 40 -12.70 -1.20 5.90
C GLN A 40 -11.44 -1.06 5.06
N ILE A 41 -11.59 -0.68 3.79
CA ILE A 41 -10.47 -0.63 2.85
C ILE A 41 -10.21 0.82 2.43
N ALA A 42 -8.97 1.26 2.56
CA ALA A 42 -8.49 2.53 2.06
C ALA A 42 -7.36 2.30 1.08
N PHE A 43 -7.17 3.24 0.16
CA PHE A 43 -6.15 3.16 -0.89
C PHE A 43 -5.28 4.40 -0.86
N GLN A 44 -3.99 4.21 -1.13
CA GLN A 44 -3.03 5.29 -1.35
C GLN A 44 -2.11 4.88 -2.49
N GLY A 45 -2.41 5.33 -3.70
CA GLY A 45 -1.62 5.01 -4.88
C GLY A 45 -1.14 6.27 -5.58
N VAL A 46 0.17 6.39 -5.78
CA VAL A 46 0.79 7.55 -6.43
C VAL A 46 1.81 7.06 -7.45
N GLY A 47 1.74 7.59 -8.67
CA GLY A 47 2.69 7.26 -9.72
C GLY A 47 4.13 7.58 -9.32
N GLY A 48 5.04 6.70 -9.71
CA GLY A 48 6.47 6.89 -9.46
C GLY A 48 6.92 6.61 -8.03
N ARG A 49 6.05 6.07 -7.17
CA ARG A 49 6.42 5.77 -5.78
C ARG A 49 7.57 4.78 -5.70
N THR A 50 8.56 5.12 -4.90
CA THR A 50 9.63 4.25 -4.45
C THR A 50 9.48 4.05 -2.94
N VAL A 51 10.27 3.13 -2.38
CA VAL A 51 10.27 2.90 -0.92
C VAL A 51 10.58 4.18 -0.16
N ASP A 52 11.59 4.93 -0.61
CA ASP A 52 11.98 6.18 0.05
C ASP A 52 10.87 7.23 0.00
N LYS A 53 10.14 7.32 -1.11
CA LYS A 53 9.03 8.26 -1.23
C LYS A 53 7.86 7.88 -0.33
N ILE A 54 7.60 6.60 -0.11
CA ILE A 54 6.62 6.17 0.88
C ILE A 54 7.00 6.68 2.26
N ASN A 55 8.28 6.53 2.65
CA ASN A 55 8.76 7.02 3.93
C ASN A 55 8.58 8.53 4.10
N VAL A 56 8.75 9.30 3.02
CA VAL A 56 8.67 10.77 3.07
C VAL A 56 7.21 11.25 3.03
N PHE A 57 6.39 10.68 2.15
CA PHE A 57 5.10 11.27 1.80
C PHE A 57 3.88 10.53 2.33
N ASP A 58 3.98 9.21 2.53
CA ASP A 58 2.78 8.39 2.76
C ASP A 58 2.59 7.95 4.20
N LEU A 59 3.60 8.03 5.05
CA LEU A 59 3.47 7.59 6.45
C LEU A 59 2.46 8.42 7.23
N GLN A 60 2.25 9.66 6.83
CA GLN A 60 1.21 10.50 7.42
C GLN A 60 -0.18 9.91 7.18
N ARG A 61 -0.41 9.37 5.98
CA ARG A 61 -1.66 8.68 5.63
C ARG A 61 -1.82 7.41 6.45
N VAL A 62 -0.75 6.65 6.62
CA VAL A 62 -0.76 5.44 7.46
C VAL A 62 -1.14 5.79 8.89
N ARG A 63 -0.55 6.84 9.44
CA ARG A 63 -0.86 7.31 10.80
C ARG A 63 -2.33 7.71 10.93
N LYS A 64 -2.86 8.38 9.93
CA LYS A 64 -4.25 8.84 9.92
C LYS A 64 -5.24 7.68 9.83
N VAL A 65 -4.96 6.71 8.98
CA VAL A 65 -5.82 5.53 8.78
C VAL A 65 -5.72 4.56 9.94
N GLN A 66 -4.54 4.40 10.52
CA GLN A 66 -4.25 3.40 11.55
C GLN A 66 -4.65 1.99 11.11
N PRO A 67 -4.08 1.49 10.01
CA PRO A 67 -4.50 0.19 9.47
C PRO A 67 -4.02 -0.96 10.35
N ASP A 68 -4.83 -2.00 10.42
CA ASP A 68 -4.44 -3.29 10.99
C ASP A 68 -3.61 -4.09 10.00
N ILE A 69 -3.94 -3.94 8.70
CA ILE A 69 -3.31 -4.66 7.60
C ILE A 69 -2.85 -3.64 6.56
N VAL A 70 -1.60 -3.73 6.14
CA VAL A 70 -1.07 -2.93 5.03
C VAL A 70 -0.70 -3.86 3.89
N ILE A 71 -1.20 -3.57 2.70
CA ILE A 71 -0.81 -4.27 1.47
C ILE A 71 0.07 -3.30 0.68
N LEU A 72 1.33 -3.68 0.50
CA LEU A 72 2.33 -2.87 -0.18
C LEU A 72 2.56 -3.37 -1.60
N GLU A 73 2.24 -2.53 -2.57
CA GLU A 73 2.57 -2.76 -3.98
C GLU A 73 3.71 -1.81 -4.35
N ILE A 74 4.96 -2.25 -4.17
CA ILE A 74 6.13 -1.37 -4.25
C ILE A 74 7.35 -2.15 -4.74
N GLY A 75 8.34 -1.43 -5.24
CA GLY A 75 9.63 -1.99 -5.62
C GLY A 75 9.95 -1.86 -7.10
N SER A 76 8.94 -1.90 -7.99
CA SER A 76 9.20 -1.85 -9.43
C SER A 76 9.86 -0.54 -9.86
N ASN A 77 9.46 0.60 -9.28
CA ASN A 77 10.10 1.88 -9.58
C ASN A 77 11.51 1.97 -9.00
N ASP A 78 11.74 1.31 -7.86
CA ASP A 78 13.08 1.24 -7.27
C ASP A 78 14.05 0.46 -8.14
N LEU A 79 13.56 -0.48 -8.93
CA LEU A 79 14.37 -1.33 -9.80
C LEU A 79 14.56 -0.77 -11.21
N CYS A 80 13.91 0.36 -11.54
CA CYS A 80 14.02 0.99 -12.85
C CYS A 80 15.41 1.53 -13.17
N PRO A 81 16.15 2.18 -12.24
CA PRO A 81 17.50 2.65 -12.54
C PRO A 81 18.42 1.49 -12.95
N GLN A 82 19.28 1.75 -13.94
CA GLN A 82 20.19 0.73 -14.48
C GLN A 82 21.14 0.17 -13.43
N ASP A 83 21.52 1.00 -12.45
CA ASP A 83 22.42 0.63 -11.35
C ASP A 83 21.69 0.13 -10.11
N ALA A 84 20.38 -0.08 -10.20
CA ALA A 84 19.59 -0.56 -9.08
C ALA A 84 20.04 -1.98 -8.68
N LYS A 85 20.15 -2.20 -7.37
CA LYS A 85 20.53 -3.49 -6.81
C LYS A 85 19.35 -4.10 -6.07
N PRO A 86 18.85 -5.26 -6.50
CA PRO A 86 17.69 -5.89 -5.83
C PRO A 86 17.88 -6.12 -4.35
N GLU A 87 19.10 -6.44 -3.91
CA GLU A 87 19.41 -6.67 -2.51
C GLU A 87 19.19 -5.41 -1.67
N ILE A 88 19.55 -4.24 -2.21
CA ILE A 88 19.37 -2.96 -1.53
C ILE A 88 17.88 -2.62 -1.49
N VAL A 89 17.16 -2.80 -2.58
CA VAL A 89 15.71 -2.55 -2.64
C VAL A 89 14.99 -3.45 -1.64
N GLY A 90 15.31 -4.74 -1.61
CA GLY A 90 14.75 -5.70 -0.66
C GLY A 90 15.00 -5.29 0.78
N SER A 91 16.20 -4.84 1.10
CA SER A 91 16.57 -4.37 2.43
C SER A 91 15.77 -3.13 2.84
N ARG A 92 15.53 -2.20 1.91
CA ARG A 92 14.71 -1.01 2.17
C ARG A 92 13.25 -1.38 2.43
N ILE A 93 12.71 -2.34 1.68
CA ILE A 93 11.35 -2.84 1.88
C ILE A 93 11.24 -3.49 3.27
N GLU A 94 12.22 -4.31 3.63
CA GLU A 94 12.26 -4.94 4.95
C GLU A 94 12.26 -3.90 6.07
N THR A 95 13.07 -2.86 5.94
CA THR A 95 13.12 -1.76 6.91
C THR A 95 11.76 -1.05 7.01
N LEU A 96 11.10 -0.81 5.88
CA LEU A 96 9.77 -0.20 5.87
C LEU A 96 8.75 -1.10 6.59
N VAL A 97 8.78 -2.40 6.33
CA VAL A 97 7.89 -3.37 6.97
C VAL A 97 8.08 -3.35 8.49
N GLN A 98 9.34 -3.39 8.95
CA GLN A 98 9.65 -3.34 10.38
C GLN A 98 9.17 -2.03 11.01
N HIS A 99 9.32 -0.92 10.30
CA HIS A 99 8.88 0.39 10.77
C HIS A 99 7.35 0.45 10.92
N LEU A 100 6.63 -0.08 9.94
CA LEU A 100 5.16 -0.13 10.00
C LEU A 100 4.67 -0.97 11.17
N HIS A 101 5.33 -2.09 11.48
CA HIS A 101 5.02 -2.88 12.66
C HIS A 101 5.31 -2.14 13.95
N ALA A 102 6.52 -1.59 14.08
CA ALA A 102 7.00 -1.06 15.34
C ALA A 102 6.36 0.30 15.70
N HIS A 103 6.12 1.15 14.71
CA HIS A 103 5.73 2.55 14.96
C HIS A 103 4.31 2.90 14.52
N PHE A 104 3.68 2.04 13.72
CA PHE A 104 2.32 2.29 13.21
C PHE A 104 1.33 1.21 13.61
N ASN A 105 1.78 0.20 14.38
CA ASN A 105 0.95 -0.88 14.91
C ASN A 105 0.22 -1.69 13.83
N ALA A 106 0.74 -1.72 12.61
CA ALA A 106 0.20 -2.59 11.58
C ALA A 106 0.50 -4.04 11.96
N ARG A 107 -0.55 -4.84 12.13
CA ARG A 107 -0.41 -6.22 12.60
C ARG A 107 0.08 -7.16 11.50
N PHE A 108 -0.42 -6.94 10.28
CA PHE A 108 -0.06 -7.76 9.13
C PHE A 108 0.36 -6.87 7.98
N ILE A 109 1.44 -7.23 7.30
CA ILE A 109 1.92 -6.51 6.14
C ILE A 109 2.15 -7.53 5.03
N VAL A 110 1.49 -7.30 3.90
CA VAL A 110 1.62 -8.12 2.70
C VAL A 110 2.40 -7.31 1.67
N VAL A 111 3.47 -7.87 1.15
CA VAL A 111 4.28 -7.24 0.11
C VAL A 111 4.00 -7.93 -1.22
N CYS A 112 3.63 -7.13 -2.21
CA CYS A 112 3.35 -7.62 -3.56
C CYS A 112 4.42 -7.18 -4.55
#